data_b4ea92f040c77fe29ce565420098523e
#
_entry.id   b4ea92f040c77fe29ce565420098523e
#
_cell.length_a   1.000
_cell.length_b   1.000
_cell.length_c   1.000
_cell.angle_alpha   90.00
_cell.angle_beta   90.00
_cell.angle_gamma   90.00
#
_symmetry.space_group_name_H-M   'P 1'
#
loop_
_entity.id
_entity.type
_entity.pdbx_description
1 polymer ?
#
loop_
_entity_poly.entity_id
_entity_poly.type
_entity_poly.pdbx_seq_one_letter_code
_entity_poly.pdbx_strand_id
1 'polypeptide(L)'
;ANPATYLSAKALERRTKQGIAIDSTDLPISKSYIDSILSVPNVTILNRSKWLNQVLIRTSDANALTKINSFPFVKSRTGVAPRINIGSTIGAKHKIEDEQMEVDNVRVQSPTDVQLDYGSTGNQIKIHKGEFLHNLGFTGQNITISILDAGFLAYKTNPALDSVRLQGRILGEWDYVMNEASVNEDNSHGANCFTIIASNRPGNIVGSSPHSKFWLLRTEDVGSEYIVEEQNWAAGAEFTDSVGGDMISSSLGYYDFDDPSFDHSYAQRDGNTSLVTRIADLAAKKGIIVMNSAGNSGALGNDDRFVACPADGDSVVAVGAVNAAGAIASFSSWGPNGAGKIKPNIVSVGAGTVYASTAGNAVAGNGTSYSNPNMAGLIACFWQAFPELNNMQLIDAVYRSSDRYSNPDMRYGYGIPNFKKAFAMVLQQRATFAVNNANCVTTINWSSKDNNTMEYRLQRKFTTDTGFITITTVTGKSAAFQQNNYTFSYTDLQDINDNVQFRVQQVVSADTTVVVGTMGLNIASKCSDIVRPDLLITISPNPARNNVMQLHVTSNNNALPDLQIVITNMKGQIVKTVRRSAPAGTSTHPIAISNLAAGVYAVKVFS
;
A
#
# COMPACT_ATOMS: atom_id res chain seq x y z
N ALA A 1 12.52 27.77 -19.77
CA ALA A 1 11.95 26.48 -20.14
C ALA A 1 10.73 26.20 -19.22
N ASN A 2 9.75 25.43 -19.70
CA ASN A 2 8.62 25.02 -18.89
C ASN A 2 9.00 23.73 -18.12
N PRO A 3 9.06 23.71 -16.77
CA PRO A 3 9.48 22.55 -16.01
C PRO A 3 8.63 21.29 -16.28
N ALA A 4 7.34 21.45 -16.56
CA ALA A 4 6.42 20.34 -16.83
C ALA A 4 6.83 19.47 -18.02
N THR A 5 7.58 20.02 -18.99
CA THR A 5 8.01 19.27 -20.19
C THR A 5 9.09 18.22 -19.91
N TYR A 6 9.67 18.25 -18.71
CA TYR A 6 10.70 17.30 -18.27
C TYR A 6 10.16 16.18 -17.35
N LEU A 7 8.83 16.14 -17.18
CA LEU A 7 8.13 15.14 -16.39
C LEU A 7 7.23 14.31 -17.31
N SER A 8 7.16 12.99 -17.04
CA SER A 8 6.22 12.11 -17.73
C SER A 8 4.77 12.44 -17.37
N ALA A 9 3.82 12.00 -18.19
CA ALA A 9 2.38 12.15 -17.89
C ALA A 9 2.02 11.58 -16.50
N LYS A 10 2.61 10.44 -16.12
CA LYS A 10 2.40 9.82 -14.81
C LYS A 10 2.98 10.65 -13.66
N ALA A 11 4.16 11.28 -13.86
CA ALA A 11 4.73 12.21 -12.88
C ALA A 11 3.82 13.43 -12.67
N LEU A 12 3.30 14.02 -13.76
CA LEU A 12 2.36 15.14 -13.71
C LEU A 12 1.06 14.74 -12.99
N GLU A 13 0.53 13.55 -13.26
CA GLU A 13 -0.64 13.01 -12.57
C GLU A 13 -0.40 12.87 -11.06
N ARG A 14 0.75 12.29 -10.64
CA ARG A 14 1.12 12.19 -9.23
C ARG A 14 1.17 13.56 -8.55
N ARG A 15 1.83 14.56 -9.20
CA ARG A 15 1.90 15.93 -8.67
C ARG A 15 0.52 16.53 -8.49
N THR A 16 -0.35 16.39 -9.49
CA THR A 16 -1.72 16.91 -9.47
C THR A 16 -2.54 16.25 -8.35
N LYS A 17 -2.52 14.93 -8.26
CA LYS A 17 -3.26 14.17 -7.23
C LYS A 17 -2.86 14.55 -5.82
N GLN A 18 -1.58 14.81 -5.60
CA GLN A 18 -1.05 15.13 -4.27
C GLN A 18 -0.95 16.64 -3.99
N GLY A 19 -1.38 17.50 -4.93
CA GLY A 19 -1.32 18.96 -4.77
C GLY A 19 0.10 19.53 -4.75
N ILE A 20 1.06 18.88 -5.44
CA ILE A 20 2.48 19.25 -5.44
C ILE A 20 2.77 20.16 -6.63
N ALA A 21 3.36 21.33 -6.36
CA ALA A 21 3.74 22.28 -7.40
C ALA A 21 4.88 21.75 -8.27
N ILE A 22 4.85 22.14 -9.55
CA ILE A 22 5.97 21.97 -10.47
C ILE A 22 6.78 23.27 -10.41
N ASP A 23 8.08 23.16 -10.14
CA ASP A 23 8.94 24.31 -9.88
C ASP A 23 10.30 24.23 -10.62
N SER A 24 11.23 25.13 -10.28
CA SER A 24 12.54 25.19 -10.91
C SER A 24 13.41 23.96 -10.66
N THR A 25 13.14 23.18 -9.61
CA THR A 25 13.88 21.93 -9.33
C THR A 25 13.52 20.81 -10.32
N ASP A 26 12.45 20.98 -11.09
CA ASP A 26 12.07 20.07 -12.16
C ASP A 26 12.78 20.39 -13.50
N LEU A 27 13.51 21.53 -13.58
CA LEU A 27 14.30 21.90 -14.76
C LEU A 27 15.65 21.16 -14.76
N PRO A 28 16.10 20.65 -15.91
CA PRO A 28 17.45 20.11 -16.03
C PRO A 28 18.50 21.21 -15.84
N ILE A 29 19.73 20.83 -15.53
CA ILE A 29 20.87 21.74 -15.53
C ILE A 29 20.98 22.41 -16.92
N SER A 30 21.35 23.69 -16.93
CA SER A 30 21.47 24.43 -18.18
C SER A 30 22.36 23.71 -19.19
N LYS A 31 21.82 23.51 -20.39
CA LYS A 31 22.55 22.86 -21.49
C LYS A 31 23.89 23.59 -21.78
N SER A 32 23.93 24.92 -21.71
CA SER A 32 25.16 25.68 -21.93
C SER A 32 26.24 25.38 -20.92
N TYR A 33 25.87 25.08 -19.65
CA TYR A 33 26.84 24.69 -18.63
C TYR A 33 27.36 23.27 -18.88
N ILE A 34 26.49 22.36 -19.27
CA ILE A 34 26.86 21.01 -19.66
C ILE A 34 27.80 21.01 -20.88
N ASP A 35 27.46 21.76 -21.91
CA ASP A 35 28.28 21.87 -23.12
C ASP A 35 29.67 22.48 -22.82
N SER A 36 29.72 23.47 -21.91
CA SER A 36 31.00 24.04 -21.46
C SER A 36 31.88 23.03 -20.70
N ILE A 37 31.29 22.20 -19.85
CA ILE A 37 32.03 21.15 -19.15
C ILE A 37 32.51 20.08 -20.13
N LEU A 38 31.66 19.64 -21.07
CA LEU A 38 32.01 18.64 -22.09
C LEU A 38 33.05 19.16 -23.10
N SER A 39 33.21 20.48 -23.28
CA SER A 39 34.24 21.04 -24.13
C SER A 39 35.66 20.95 -23.55
N VAL A 40 35.77 20.59 -22.25
CA VAL A 40 37.07 20.40 -21.58
C VAL A 40 37.59 19.02 -21.94
N PRO A 41 38.82 18.90 -22.52
CA PRO A 41 39.40 17.60 -22.85
C PRO A 41 39.50 16.65 -21.61
N ASN A 42 39.44 15.36 -21.85
CA ASN A 42 39.60 14.33 -20.83
C ASN A 42 38.53 14.36 -19.71
N VAL A 43 37.35 14.89 -19.97
CA VAL A 43 36.22 14.95 -19.05
C VAL A 43 35.08 14.06 -19.53
N THR A 44 34.58 13.18 -18.68
CA THR A 44 33.36 12.41 -18.92
C THR A 44 32.33 12.79 -17.87
N ILE A 45 31.11 13.14 -18.30
CA ILE A 45 29.98 13.31 -17.37
C ILE A 45 29.38 11.92 -17.10
N LEU A 46 29.30 11.54 -15.81
CA LEU A 46 28.72 10.27 -15.36
C LEU A 46 27.22 10.42 -15.09
N ASN A 47 26.83 11.41 -14.26
CA ASN A 47 25.43 11.72 -14.02
C ASN A 47 25.22 13.21 -13.73
N ARG A 48 23.96 13.59 -13.56
CA ARG A 48 23.53 14.98 -13.33
C ARG A 48 22.41 14.97 -12.31
N SER A 49 22.47 15.90 -11.36
CA SER A 49 21.38 16.10 -10.41
C SER A 49 20.74 17.48 -10.66
N LYS A 50 19.49 17.47 -11.12
CA LYS A 50 18.69 18.70 -11.27
C LYS A 50 18.30 19.29 -9.92
N TRP A 51 18.03 18.46 -8.92
CA TRP A 51 17.63 18.88 -7.58
C TRP A 51 18.75 19.58 -6.82
N LEU A 52 19.99 19.12 -7.04
CA LEU A 52 21.18 19.68 -6.40
C LEU A 52 21.90 20.71 -7.30
N ASN A 53 21.48 20.84 -8.57
CA ASN A 53 22.18 21.60 -9.58
C ASN A 53 23.68 21.22 -9.67
N GLN A 54 23.96 19.92 -9.76
CA GLN A 54 25.29 19.32 -9.73
C GLN A 54 25.53 18.41 -10.93
N VAL A 55 26.79 18.25 -11.29
CA VAL A 55 27.25 17.34 -12.33
C VAL A 55 28.37 16.47 -11.76
N LEU A 56 28.19 15.14 -11.85
CA LEU A 56 29.23 14.18 -11.53
C LEU A 56 30.10 13.97 -12.78
N ILE A 57 31.39 14.19 -12.63
CA ILE A 57 32.35 14.01 -13.73
C ILE A 57 33.46 13.03 -13.34
N ARG A 58 34.01 12.37 -14.35
CA ARG A 58 35.24 11.60 -14.25
C ARG A 58 36.32 12.27 -15.12
N THR A 59 37.47 12.55 -14.55
CA THR A 59 38.66 13.04 -15.27
C THR A 59 39.94 12.62 -14.56
N SER A 60 41.05 12.35 -15.29
CA SER A 60 42.39 12.12 -14.77
C SER A 60 43.30 13.32 -14.96
N ASP A 61 42.78 14.38 -15.56
CA ASP A 61 43.57 15.53 -15.94
C ASP A 61 43.37 16.66 -14.91
N ALA A 62 44.45 16.98 -14.18
CA ALA A 62 44.42 18.10 -13.23
C ALA A 62 44.16 19.46 -13.91
N ASN A 63 44.61 19.61 -15.16
CA ASN A 63 44.35 20.84 -15.93
C ASN A 63 42.86 20.97 -16.28
N ALA A 64 42.21 19.84 -16.56
CA ALA A 64 40.75 19.83 -16.78
C ALA A 64 39.99 20.29 -15.52
N LEU A 65 40.38 19.82 -14.33
CA LEU A 65 39.79 20.29 -13.07
C LEU A 65 40.02 21.78 -12.83
N THR A 66 41.21 22.27 -13.12
CA THR A 66 41.56 23.70 -13.03
C THR A 66 40.68 24.52 -13.99
N LYS A 67 40.54 24.06 -15.23
CA LYS A 67 39.70 24.72 -16.23
C LYS A 67 38.23 24.75 -15.82
N ILE A 68 37.68 23.65 -15.38
CA ILE A 68 36.28 23.56 -14.91
C ILE A 68 36.06 24.52 -13.73
N ASN A 69 36.99 24.55 -12.76
CA ASN A 69 36.90 25.44 -11.61
C ASN A 69 36.97 26.93 -11.97
N SER A 70 37.50 27.29 -13.15
CA SER A 70 37.52 28.66 -13.65
C SER A 70 36.22 29.14 -14.29
N PHE A 71 35.25 28.25 -14.51
CA PHE A 71 33.97 28.66 -15.07
C PHE A 71 33.14 29.44 -14.03
N PRO A 72 32.58 30.61 -14.38
CA PRO A 72 31.89 31.47 -13.43
C PRO A 72 30.59 30.86 -12.88
N PHE A 73 30.07 29.81 -13.51
CA PHE A 73 28.88 29.07 -13.06
C PHE A 73 29.25 27.89 -12.13
N VAL A 74 30.52 27.54 -11.98
CA VAL A 74 30.98 26.48 -11.03
C VAL A 74 31.23 27.12 -9.69
N LYS A 75 30.40 26.76 -8.70
CA LYS A 75 30.42 27.32 -7.36
C LYS A 75 31.43 26.64 -6.44
N SER A 76 31.47 25.32 -6.54
CA SER A 76 32.38 24.46 -5.76
C SER A 76 32.58 23.12 -6.45
N ARG A 77 33.61 22.40 -6.07
CA ARG A 77 33.86 21.02 -6.45
C ARG A 77 34.30 20.21 -5.26
N THR A 78 33.95 18.92 -5.25
CA THR A 78 34.36 17.95 -4.22
C THR A 78 34.75 16.66 -4.92
N GLY A 79 35.84 16.01 -4.48
CA GLY A 79 36.14 14.64 -4.86
C GLY A 79 35.16 13.69 -4.19
N VAL A 80 34.67 12.68 -4.90
CA VAL A 80 33.66 11.75 -4.41
C VAL A 80 34.08 10.28 -4.55
N ALA A 81 35.23 10.00 -5.17
CA ALA A 81 35.90 8.71 -5.23
C ALA A 81 37.36 8.90 -5.60
N PRO A 82 38.31 8.11 -5.08
CA PRO A 82 39.68 8.10 -5.54
C PRO A 82 39.75 7.48 -6.94
N ARG A 83 40.88 7.76 -7.60
CA ARG A 83 41.08 7.46 -9.02
C ARG A 83 42.02 6.31 -9.28
N ILE A 84 42.32 5.50 -8.33
CA ILE A 84 43.30 4.45 -8.47
C ILE A 84 42.52 3.15 -8.70
N ASN A 85 42.73 2.54 -9.89
CA ASN A 85 42.55 1.10 -10.05
C ASN A 85 43.57 0.40 -9.11
N ILE A 86 43.26 0.40 -7.86
CA ILE A 86 43.91 -0.53 -6.94
C ILE A 86 43.13 -1.82 -7.12
N GLY A 87 43.71 -2.80 -7.79
CA GLY A 87 43.37 -4.19 -7.57
C GLY A 87 43.66 -4.53 -6.10
N SER A 88 42.91 -3.97 -5.20
CA SER A 88 43.00 -4.27 -3.79
C SER A 88 41.77 -5.12 -3.43
N THR A 89 42.06 -6.36 -3.16
CA THR A 89 41.39 -7.21 -2.20
C THR A 89 41.38 -6.58 -0.79
N ILE A 90 40.97 -5.35 -0.63
CA ILE A 90 40.49 -4.83 0.65
C ILE A 90 39.05 -5.30 0.72
N GLY A 91 38.78 -6.25 1.60
CA GLY A 91 37.44 -6.83 1.74
C GLY A 91 36.40 -5.72 1.89
N ALA A 92 35.37 -5.80 1.07
CA ALA A 92 34.21 -4.89 1.16
C ALA A 92 33.76 -4.85 2.62
N LYS A 93 33.77 -3.65 3.23
CA LYS A 93 33.29 -3.46 4.59
C LYS A 93 31.80 -3.73 4.57
N HIS A 94 31.35 -4.80 5.20
CA HIS A 94 29.98 -5.15 5.64
C HIS A 94 28.75 -4.66 4.84
N LYS A 95 28.85 -4.50 3.52
CA LYS A 95 27.76 -3.95 2.73
C LYS A 95 26.53 -4.83 2.58
N ILE A 96 26.74 -6.13 2.42
CA ILE A 96 25.67 -7.10 2.13
C ILE A 96 26.04 -8.41 2.80
N GLU A 97 25.62 -8.60 4.04
CA GLU A 97 25.74 -9.89 4.72
C GLU A 97 24.50 -10.72 4.41
N ASP A 98 24.59 -11.55 3.37
CA ASP A 98 23.62 -12.58 3.05
C ASP A 98 24.03 -13.90 3.69
N GLU A 99 23.53 -14.21 4.88
CA GLU A 99 23.53 -15.58 5.38
C GLU A 99 22.39 -16.36 4.68
N GLN A 100 22.74 -17.14 3.66
CA GLN A 100 21.79 -18.06 3.04
C GLN A 100 21.56 -19.26 3.95
N MET A 101 20.31 -19.52 4.27
CA MET A 101 19.86 -20.74 4.95
C MET A 101 19.00 -21.59 4.01
N GLU A 102 19.23 -22.90 3.99
CA GLU A 102 18.31 -23.80 3.29
C GLU A 102 16.93 -23.78 3.98
N VAL A 103 15.88 -23.65 3.18
CA VAL A 103 14.51 -23.70 3.68
C VAL A 103 14.03 -25.15 3.64
N ASP A 104 13.80 -25.74 4.79
CA ASP A 104 12.95 -26.92 4.88
C ASP A 104 11.56 -26.54 4.35
N ASN A 105 11.08 -27.26 3.33
CA ASN A 105 9.78 -27.06 2.71
C ASN A 105 8.64 -27.29 3.73
N VAL A 106 8.46 -26.41 4.67
CA VAL A 106 7.31 -26.40 5.58
C VAL A 106 6.12 -25.83 4.82
N ARG A 107 5.38 -26.72 4.17
CA ARG A 107 4.04 -26.40 3.65
C ARG A 107 3.15 -26.05 4.84
N VAL A 108 3.00 -24.77 5.12
CA VAL A 108 1.92 -24.29 5.98
C VAL A 108 0.63 -24.39 5.17
N GLN A 109 -0.14 -25.44 5.38
CA GLN A 109 -1.50 -25.52 4.83
C GLN A 109 -2.28 -24.32 5.35
N SER A 110 -2.66 -23.42 4.44
CA SER A 110 -3.55 -22.30 4.77
C SER A 110 -5.00 -22.76 4.84
N PRO A 111 -5.80 -22.15 5.73
CA PRO A 111 -7.24 -22.30 5.69
C PRO A 111 -7.79 -21.84 4.33
N THR A 112 -8.95 -22.34 3.96
CA THR A 112 -9.63 -22.32 2.65
C THR A 112 -9.98 -20.96 2.03
N ASP A 113 -9.54 -19.81 2.61
CA ASP A 113 -9.95 -18.47 2.19
C ASP A 113 -8.86 -17.64 1.50
N VAL A 114 -7.70 -18.20 1.20
CA VAL A 114 -6.60 -17.44 0.55
C VAL A 114 -6.64 -17.67 -0.95
N GLN A 115 -6.92 -16.59 -1.72
CA GLN A 115 -6.92 -16.65 -3.19
C GLN A 115 -5.54 -16.93 -3.80
N LEU A 116 -4.44 -16.60 -3.08
CA LEU A 116 -3.06 -16.85 -3.50
C LEU A 116 -2.42 -17.92 -2.60
N ASP A 117 -1.90 -18.97 -3.24
CA ASP A 117 -1.06 -19.94 -2.55
C ASP A 117 0.39 -19.41 -2.48
N TYR A 118 0.76 -18.87 -1.33
CA TYR A 118 2.08 -18.24 -1.14
C TYR A 118 3.24 -19.22 -1.09
N GLY A 119 2.98 -20.53 -0.98
CA GLY A 119 4.04 -21.50 -0.77
C GLY A 119 4.90 -21.15 0.46
N SER A 120 6.21 -20.99 0.27
CA SER A 120 7.15 -20.73 1.36
C SER A 120 7.13 -19.28 1.89
N THR A 121 6.56 -18.30 1.14
CA THR A 121 6.55 -16.88 1.55
C THR A 121 5.37 -16.48 2.45
N GLY A 122 4.48 -17.42 2.80
CA GLY A 122 3.25 -17.10 3.51
C GLY A 122 3.44 -16.36 4.83
N ASN A 123 4.46 -16.70 5.62
CA ASN A 123 4.66 -16.11 6.94
C ASN A 123 5.00 -14.61 6.88
N GLN A 124 5.86 -14.19 5.94
CA GLN A 124 6.28 -12.80 5.80
C GLN A 124 5.16 -11.87 5.31
N ILE A 125 4.13 -12.43 4.67
CA ILE A 125 2.92 -11.70 4.26
C ILE A 125 1.89 -11.67 5.40
N LYS A 126 1.62 -12.83 6.02
CA LYS A 126 0.53 -13.01 6.99
C LYS A 126 0.77 -12.30 8.33
N ILE A 127 2.01 -12.13 8.76
CA ILE A 127 2.34 -11.37 9.99
C ILE A 127 1.77 -9.94 9.92
N HIS A 128 1.70 -9.37 8.72
CA HIS A 128 1.18 -8.04 8.44
C HIS A 128 -0.31 -8.02 8.06
N LYS A 129 -0.98 -9.19 8.04
CA LYS A 129 -2.32 -9.33 7.45
C LYS A 129 -2.35 -8.86 5.98
N GLY A 130 -1.25 -9.07 5.24
CA GLY A 130 -1.13 -8.70 3.83
C GLY A 130 -2.02 -9.54 2.92
N GLU A 131 -2.29 -10.80 3.30
CA GLU A 131 -3.24 -11.68 2.62
C GLU A 131 -4.64 -11.07 2.52
N PHE A 132 -5.03 -10.24 3.48
CA PHE A 132 -6.30 -9.52 3.45
C PHE A 132 -6.40 -8.59 2.24
N LEU A 133 -5.33 -7.83 1.92
CA LEU A 133 -5.31 -6.98 0.73
C LEU A 133 -5.38 -7.81 -0.55
N HIS A 134 -4.61 -8.88 -0.62
CA HIS A 134 -4.57 -9.76 -1.80
C HIS A 134 -5.91 -10.44 -2.03
N ASN A 135 -6.60 -10.89 -0.97
CA ASN A 135 -7.93 -11.48 -1.05
C ASN A 135 -9.00 -10.51 -1.54
N LEU A 136 -8.82 -9.20 -1.31
CA LEU A 136 -9.64 -8.14 -1.87
C LEU A 136 -9.26 -7.74 -3.31
N GLY A 137 -8.22 -8.37 -3.90
CA GLY A 137 -7.74 -8.11 -5.25
C GLY A 137 -6.69 -7.00 -5.35
N PHE A 138 -6.18 -6.49 -4.22
CA PHE A 138 -5.13 -5.47 -4.21
C PHE A 138 -3.76 -6.15 -4.15
N THR A 139 -3.14 -6.30 -5.31
CA THR A 139 -1.86 -7.01 -5.50
C THR A 139 -0.80 -6.13 -6.18
N GLY A 140 -0.99 -4.79 -6.14
CA GLY A 140 -0.05 -3.77 -6.59
C GLY A 140 -0.29 -3.23 -8.01
N GLN A 141 -1.42 -3.54 -8.65
CA GLN A 141 -1.72 -3.03 -9.99
C GLN A 141 -1.67 -1.50 -10.03
N ASN A 142 -1.06 -0.99 -11.11
CA ASN A 142 -0.86 0.43 -11.38
C ASN A 142 0.11 1.19 -10.46
N ILE A 143 0.71 0.53 -9.45
CA ILE A 143 1.79 1.10 -8.66
C ILE A 143 3.14 0.76 -9.31
N THR A 144 4.00 1.77 -9.42
CA THR A 144 5.35 1.65 -9.98
C THR A 144 6.39 1.82 -8.87
N ILE A 145 7.23 0.81 -8.68
CA ILE A 145 8.30 0.78 -7.68
C ILE A 145 9.64 0.85 -8.42
N SER A 146 10.49 1.81 -8.07
CA SER A 146 11.90 1.80 -8.45
C SER A 146 12.70 1.09 -7.37
N ILE A 147 13.44 0.05 -7.74
CA ILE A 147 14.36 -0.64 -6.84
C ILE A 147 15.76 -0.08 -7.10
N LEU A 148 16.36 0.55 -6.08
CA LEU A 148 17.71 1.06 -6.11
C LEU A 148 18.60 0.11 -5.31
N ASP A 149 19.57 -0.55 -5.98
CA ASP A 149 20.33 -1.65 -5.38
C ASP A 149 21.66 -1.86 -6.09
N ALA A 150 22.39 -2.92 -5.70
CA ALA A 150 23.75 -3.22 -6.13
C ALA A 150 23.86 -4.01 -7.46
N GLY A 151 22.74 -4.41 -8.04
CA GLY A 151 22.67 -5.21 -9.26
C GLY A 151 21.52 -6.21 -9.22
N PHE A 152 21.21 -6.77 -10.39
CA PHE A 152 20.04 -7.66 -10.54
C PHE A 152 20.41 -8.93 -11.31
N LEU A 153 21.54 -9.55 -10.93
CA LEU A 153 22.07 -10.74 -11.58
C LEU A 153 20.96 -11.80 -11.77
N ALA A 154 20.89 -12.30 -12.99
CA ALA A 154 19.97 -13.36 -13.43
C ALA A 154 18.46 -13.00 -13.40
N TYR A 155 18.04 -11.76 -13.16
CA TYR A 155 16.62 -11.42 -13.17
C TYR A 155 15.94 -11.72 -14.50
N LYS A 156 16.69 -11.65 -15.63
CA LYS A 156 16.17 -11.92 -16.99
C LYS A 156 15.84 -13.41 -17.23
N THR A 157 16.42 -14.30 -16.43
CA THR A 157 16.27 -15.75 -16.57
C THR A 157 15.58 -16.41 -15.38
N ASN A 158 15.41 -15.70 -14.26
CA ASN A 158 14.85 -16.22 -13.03
C ASN A 158 13.35 -16.56 -13.21
N PRO A 159 12.95 -17.85 -13.08
CA PRO A 159 11.57 -18.27 -13.30
C PRO A 159 10.58 -17.72 -12.24
N ALA A 160 11.04 -17.28 -11.07
CA ALA A 160 10.17 -16.60 -10.10
C ALA A 160 9.67 -15.24 -10.60
N LEU A 161 10.39 -14.63 -11.56
CA LEU A 161 10.10 -13.36 -12.18
C LEU A 161 9.45 -13.45 -13.56
N ASP A 162 9.09 -14.67 -14.03
CA ASP A 162 8.46 -14.87 -15.34
C ASP A 162 7.19 -14.03 -15.51
N SER A 163 6.33 -14.01 -14.51
CA SER A 163 5.08 -13.23 -14.53
C SER A 163 5.34 -11.75 -14.78
N VAL A 164 6.25 -11.12 -14.04
CA VAL A 164 6.55 -9.70 -14.19
C VAL A 164 7.23 -9.39 -15.52
N ARG A 165 8.11 -10.30 -16.00
CA ARG A 165 8.81 -10.17 -17.29
C ARG A 165 7.87 -10.32 -18.48
N LEU A 166 7.14 -11.45 -18.53
CA LEU A 166 6.29 -11.80 -19.68
C LEU A 166 5.09 -10.87 -19.83
N GLN A 167 4.68 -10.22 -18.73
CA GLN A 167 3.60 -9.23 -18.75
C GLN A 167 4.10 -7.79 -19.00
N GLY A 168 5.39 -7.60 -19.30
CA GLY A 168 5.96 -6.28 -19.60
C GLY A 168 5.89 -5.29 -18.42
N ARG A 169 5.96 -5.79 -17.18
CA ARG A 169 5.85 -4.95 -15.99
C ARG A 169 7.21 -4.45 -15.46
N ILE A 170 8.30 -4.89 -16.05
CA ILE A 170 9.62 -4.24 -15.92
C ILE A 170 9.65 -3.16 -16.98
N LEU A 171 9.60 -1.87 -16.55
CA LEU A 171 9.49 -0.71 -17.43
C LEU A 171 10.83 -0.32 -18.04
N GLY A 172 11.92 -0.70 -17.41
CA GLY A 172 13.29 -0.49 -17.86
C GLY A 172 14.29 -0.64 -16.72
N GLU A 173 15.54 -0.45 -17.07
CA GLU A 173 16.69 -0.60 -16.20
C GLU A 173 17.76 0.43 -16.51
N TRP A 174 18.62 0.76 -15.53
CA TRP A 174 19.79 1.62 -15.75
C TRP A 174 20.86 1.38 -14.68
N ASP A 175 22.10 1.29 -15.11
CA ASP A 175 23.27 1.20 -14.24
C ASP A 175 23.97 2.57 -14.13
N TYR A 176 23.88 3.19 -12.94
CA TYR A 176 24.55 4.46 -12.66
C TYR A 176 26.02 4.28 -12.28
N VAL A 177 26.46 3.07 -11.91
CA VAL A 177 27.84 2.78 -11.54
C VAL A 177 28.69 2.70 -12.81
N MET A 178 28.28 1.87 -13.77
CA MET A 178 28.97 1.68 -15.05
C MET A 178 28.50 2.65 -16.13
N ASN A 179 27.38 3.34 -15.90
CA ASN A 179 26.72 4.26 -16.85
C ASN A 179 26.29 3.52 -18.13
N GLU A 180 25.54 2.45 -17.96
CA GLU A 180 25.05 1.60 -19.06
C GLU A 180 23.60 1.12 -18.86
N ALA A 181 23.05 0.46 -19.89
CA ALA A 181 21.64 0.11 -19.91
C ALA A 181 21.32 -1.28 -19.33
N SER A 182 22.31 -2.07 -18.87
CA SER A 182 22.10 -3.39 -18.29
C SER A 182 22.37 -3.38 -16.79
N VAL A 183 21.58 -4.12 -16.04
CA VAL A 183 21.77 -4.37 -14.59
C VAL A 183 21.66 -5.87 -14.27
N ASN A 184 21.67 -6.72 -15.30
CA ASN A 184 21.48 -8.18 -15.16
C ASN A 184 22.76 -8.93 -14.80
N GLU A 185 23.80 -8.23 -14.50
CA GLU A 185 25.13 -8.66 -14.10
C GLU A 185 25.48 -8.14 -12.71
N ASP A 186 26.73 -8.28 -12.32
CA ASP A 186 27.34 -7.82 -11.09
C ASP A 186 26.84 -8.57 -9.85
N ASN A 187 25.89 -8.05 -9.09
CA ASN A 187 25.44 -8.60 -7.83
C ASN A 187 23.99 -9.09 -7.88
N SER A 188 23.67 -10.13 -7.13
CA SER A 188 22.32 -10.69 -7.06
C SER A 188 21.43 -10.05 -5.99
N HIS A 189 21.93 -9.17 -5.13
CA HIS A 189 21.19 -8.64 -3.99
C HIS A 189 19.92 -7.91 -4.40
N GLY A 190 19.97 -7.02 -5.38
CA GLY A 190 18.78 -6.35 -5.91
C GLY A 190 17.79 -7.33 -6.58
N ALA A 191 18.29 -8.40 -7.23
CA ALA A 191 17.42 -9.46 -7.74
C ALA A 191 16.70 -10.21 -6.61
N ASN A 192 17.38 -10.48 -5.49
CA ASN A 192 16.77 -11.10 -4.30
C ASN A 192 15.65 -10.18 -3.75
N CYS A 193 15.94 -8.90 -3.54
CA CYS A 193 14.97 -7.88 -3.11
C CYS A 193 13.78 -7.79 -4.09
N PHE A 194 14.05 -7.82 -5.39
CA PHE A 194 13.02 -7.80 -6.43
C PHE A 194 12.10 -9.03 -6.34
N THR A 195 12.64 -10.23 -6.08
CA THR A 195 11.83 -11.44 -5.96
C THR A 195 10.91 -11.41 -4.74
N ILE A 196 11.31 -10.77 -3.63
CA ILE A 196 10.46 -10.60 -2.44
C ILE A 196 9.21 -9.78 -2.77
N ILE A 197 9.31 -8.80 -3.68
CA ILE A 197 8.17 -7.98 -4.11
C ILE A 197 7.38 -8.65 -5.22
N ALA A 198 8.04 -9.12 -6.27
CA ALA A 198 7.45 -9.37 -7.59
C ALA A 198 7.23 -10.83 -7.95
N SER A 199 7.77 -11.79 -7.19
CA SER A 199 7.59 -13.22 -7.49
C SER A 199 6.11 -13.58 -7.62
N ASN A 200 5.78 -14.45 -8.58
CA ASN A 200 4.41 -14.93 -8.77
C ASN A 200 4.41 -16.37 -9.28
N ARG A 201 4.74 -17.31 -8.39
CA ARG A 201 4.66 -18.76 -8.61
C ARG A 201 3.84 -19.40 -7.50
N PRO A 202 2.48 -19.40 -7.66
CA PRO A 202 1.60 -19.97 -6.65
C PRO A 202 1.99 -21.41 -6.27
N GLY A 203 1.93 -21.73 -4.98
CA GLY A 203 2.38 -23.00 -4.41
C GLY A 203 3.89 -23.11 -4.17
N ASN A 204 4.69 -22.12 -4.61
CA ASN A 204 6.13 -22.09 -4.40
C ASN A 204 6.57 -20.78 -3.72
N ILE A 205 6.49 -19.67 -4.42
CA ILE A 205 6.90 -18.34 -3.95
C ILE A 205 6.01 -17.26 -4.59
N VAL A 206 5.35 -16.44 -3.76
CA VAL A 206 4.57 -15.27 -4.19
C VAL A 206 5.03 -14.07 -3.39
N GLY A 207 5.42 -13.02 -4.07
CA GLY A 207 5.90 -11.78 -3.48
C GLY A 207 4.79 -10.94 -2.86
N SER A 208 5.20 -9.89 -2.18
CA SER A 208 4.30 -8.98 -1.46
C SER A 208 3.48 -8.06 -2.37
N SER A 209 3.91 -7.89 -3.65
CA SER A 209 3.18 -7.10 -4.66
C SER A 209 3.39 -7.67 -6.07
N PRO A 210 2.83 -8.85 -6.36
CA PRO A 210 3.16 -9.61 -7.57
C PRO A 210 2.69 -8.96 -8.87
N HIS A 211 1.88 -7.90 -8.82
CA HIS A 211 1.36 -7.21 -10.01
C HIS A 211 1.79 -5.74 -10.13
N SER A 212 2.72 -5.26 -9.31
CA SER A 212 3.34 -3.93 -9.49
C SER A 212 4.18 -3.84 -10.75
N LYS A 213 4.53 -2.62 -11.15
CA LYS A 213 5.47 -2.28 -12.23
C LYS A 213 6.79 -1.85 -11.63
N PHE A 214 7.89 -2.04 -12.36
CA PHE A 214 9.22 -1.85 -11.79
C PHE A 214 10.16 -1.09 -12.72
N TRP A 215 11.01 -0.24 -12.13
CA TRP A 215 12.28 0.22 -12.66
C TRP A 215 13.39 -0.41 -11.85
N LEU A 216 14.42 -0.95 -12.51
CA LEU A 216 15.57 -1.58 -11.86
C LEU A 216 16.79 -0.68 -12.06
N LEU A 217 17.31 -0.13 -10.96
CA LEU A 217 18.34 0.90 -11.00
C LEU A 217 19.53 0.43 -10.13
N ARG A 218 20.68 0.20 -10.77
CA ARG A 218 21.90 -0.07 -10.03
C ARG A 218 22.55 1.26 -9.64
N THR A 219 22.69 1.48 -8.34
CA THR A 219 23.27 2.71 -7.77
C THR A 219 24.48 2.43 -6.89
N GLU A 220 24.78 1.16 -6.63
CA GLU A 220 25.73 0.65 -5.64
C GLU A 220 26.81 -0.22 -6.29
N ASP A 221 28.06 0.00 -5.91
CA ASP A 221 29.21 -0.83 -6.28
C ASP A 221 29.68 -1.66 -5.06
N VAL A 222 29.42 -2.97 -5.07
CA VAL A 222 29.83 -3.86 -3.97
C VAL A 222 31.35 -4.00 -3.82
N GLY A 223 32.14 -3.55 -4.79
CA GLY A 223 33.59 -3.59 -4.77
C GLY A 223 34.23 -2.44 -4.02
N SER A 224 33.48 -1.41 -3.67
CA SER A 224 33.98 -0.19 -3.02
C SER A 224 32.89 0.51 -2.23
N GLU A 225 33.26 1.40 -1.29
CA GLU A 225 32.33 2.22 -0.50
C GLU A 225 32.78 3.67 -0.58
N TYR A 226 32.28 4.40 -1.57
CA TYR A 226 32.61 5.81 -1.75
C TYR A 226 31.37 6.70 -1.81
N ILE A 227 31.55 7.97 -1.42
CA ILE A 227 30.47 8.98 -1.42
C ILE A 227 29.83 9.18 -2.81
N VAL A 228 30.45 8.70 -3.89
CA VAL A 228 29.88 8.69 -5.25
C VAL A 228 28.58 7.90 -5.33
N GLU A 229 28.38 6.91 -4.46
CA GLU A 229 27.18 6.08 -4.44
C GLU A 229 25.97 6.86 -3.96
N GLU A 230 26.13 7.81 -3.04
CA GLU A 230 25.06 8.77 -2.70
C GLU A 230 24.63 9.61 -3.92
N GLN A 231 25.58 9.95 -4.82
CA GLN A 231 25.28 10.67 -6.07
C GLN A 231 24.53 9.79 -7.08
N ASN A 232 24.89 8.51 -7.16
CA ASN A 232 24.19 7.55 -8.00
C ASN A 232 22.78 7.31 -7.48
N TRP A 233 22.62 7.16 -6.16
CA TRP A 233 21.30 7.07 -5.51
C TRP A 233 20.44 8.29 -5.81
N ALA A 234 21.02 9.50 -5.74
CA ALA A 234 20.35 10.75 -6.06
C ALA A 234 19.87 10.77 -7.51
N ALA A 235 20.70 10.33 -8.46
CA ALA A 235 20.32 10.22 -9.87
C ALA A 235 19.17 9.23 -10.08
N GLY A 236 19.18 8.07 -9.39
CA GLY A 236 18.11 7.09 -9.40
C GLY A 236 16.79 7.64 -8.84
N ALA A 237 16.84 8.43 -7.76
CA ALA A 237 15.67 9.06 -7.17
C ALA A 237 15.06 10.12 -8.10
N GLU A 238 15.88 10.97 -8.73
CA GLU A 238 15.45 11.97 -9.69
C GLU A 238 14.88 11.37 -10.98
N PHE A 239 15.46 10.26 -11.44
CA PHE A 239 14.91 9.46 -12.52
C PHE A 239 13.53 8.94 -12.16
N THR A 240 13.39 8.32 -10.98
CA THR A 240 12.12 7.81 -10.46
C THR A 240 11.04 8.89 -10.47
N ASP A 241 11.36 10.11 -10.00
CA ASP A 241 10.45 11.25 -10.07
C ASP A 241 10.03 11.56 -11.51
N SER A 242 11.00 11.66 -12.41
CA SER A 242 10.78 12.08 -13.79
C SER A 242 9.92 11.11 -14.59
N VAL A 243 10.09 9.80 -14.39
CA VAL A 243 9.31 8.75 -15.07
C VAL A 243 7.96 8.47 -14.41
N GLY A 244 7.69 9.08 -13.26
CA GLY A 244 6.44 8.91 -12.53
C GLY A 244 6.39 7.64 -11.67
N GLY A 245 7.52 7.21 -11.13
CA GLY A 245 7.56 6.18 -10.09
C GLY A 245 6.77 6.62 -8.85
N ASP A 246 6.03 5.71 -8.25
CA ASP A 246 5.24 5.99 -7.05
C ASP A 246 6.07 5.77 -5.78
N MET A 247 6.98 4.78 -5.81
CA MET A 247 7.77 4.36 -4.66
C MET A 247 9.22 4.12 -5.04
N ILE A 248 10.11 4.33 -4.08
CA ILE A 248 11.49 3.84 -4.08
C ILE A 248 11.59 2.75 -3.01
N SER A 249 12.15 1.59 -3.36
CA SER A 249 12.58 0.55 -2.44
C SER A 249 14.10 0.46 -2.52
N SER A 250 14.79 0.90 -1.47
CA SER A 250 16.25 0.91 -1.39
C SER A 250 16.69 0.06 -0.20
N SER A 251 17.54 -0.94 -0.47
CA SER A 251 18.07 -1.81 0.57
C SER A 251 19.55 -1.53 0.82
N LEU A 252 19.90 -0.25 0.81
CA LEU A 252 21.25 0.31 0.93
C LEU A 252 21.38 1.18 2.18
N GLY A 253 22.64 1.47 2.57
CA GLY A 253 22.89 2.34 3.71
C GLY A 253 24.30 2.86 3.75
N TYR A 254 24.47 4.17 4.01
CA TYR A 254 25.75 4.88 3.94
C TYR A 254 26.10 5.51 5.29
N TYR A 255 27.26 5.20 5.83
CA TYR A 255 27.81 5.87 7.01
C TYR A 255 29.33 5.64 7.21
N ASP A 256 29.88 4.54 6.73
CA ASP A 256 31.29 4.14 6.88
C ASP A 256 31.86 3.92 5.47
N PHE A 257 32.74 4.80 5.03
CA PHE A 257 33.33 4.80 3.68
C PHE A 257 34.75 4.26 3.68
N ASP A 258 35.26 3.87 2.49
CA ASP A 258 36.64 3.45 2.31
C ASP A 258 37.63 4.60 2.63
N ASP A 259 37.24 5.84 2.39
CA ASP A 259 37.93 7.04 2.87
C ASP A 259 37.17 7.59 4.08
N PRO A 260 37.71 7.41 5.31
CA PRO A 260 37.04 7.85 6.55
C PRO A 260 36.78 9.35 6.65
N SER A 261 37.38 10.17 5.78
CA SER A 261 37.06 11.62 5.73
C SER A 261 35.63 11.90 5.26
N PHE A 262 34.96 10.92 4.65
CA PHE A 262 33.58 10.99 4.20
C PHE A 262 32.59 10.33 5.17
N ASP A 263 33.05 9.66 6.24
CA ASP A 263 32.19 8.97 7.19
C ASP A 263 31.13 9.90 7.77
N HIS A 264 29.91 9.38 7.85
CA HIS A 264 28.82 10.06 8.54
C HIS A 264 28.80 9.66 10.03
N SER A 265 29.28 10.53 10.88
CA SER A 265 29.17 10.32 12.33
C SER A 265 27.69 10.14 12.74
N TYR A 266 27.45 9.53 13.90
CA TYR A 266 26.09 9.38 14.41
C TYR A 266 25.33 10.73 14.47
N ALA A 267 26.00 11.81 14.90
CA ALA A 267 25.41 13.15 14.94
C ALA A 267 24.98 13.68 13.56
N GLN A 268 25.60 13.22 12.47
CA GLN A 268 25.28 13.61 11.11
C GLN A 268 24.18 12.73 10.48
N ARG A 269 23.86 11.60 11.11
CA ARG A 269 22.71 10.74 10.74
C ARG A 269 21.44 11.28 11.40
N ASP A 270 21.16 12.56 11.18
CA ASP A 270 20.18 13.39 11.88
C ASP A 270 18.90 13.64 11.09
N GLY A 271 18.80 13.04 9.90
CA GLY A 271 17.68 13.24 8.98
C GLY A 271 17.83 14.43 8.03
N ASN A 272 18.93 15.20 8.09
CA ASN A 272 19.08 16.42 7.31
C ASN A 272 20.49 16.68 6.75
N THR A 273 21.52 16.03 7.31
CA THR A 273 22.91 16.39 7.00
C THR A 273 23.45 15.68 5.76
N SER A 274 23.33 14.34 5.65
CA SER A 274 23.88 13.61 4.53
C SER A 274 23.20 13.98 3.21
N LEU A 275 23.93 13.86 2.11
CA LEU A 275 23.39 14.18 0.77
C LEU A 275 22.23 13.25 0.42
N VAL A 276 22.43 11.94 0.59
CA VAL A 276 21.42 10.93 0.23
C VAL A 276 20.15 11.10 1.03
N THR A 277 20.23 11.45 2.32
CA THR A 277 19.06 11.71 3.16
C THR A 277 18.26 12.92 2.69
N ARG A 278 18.95 14.02 2.37
CA ARG A 278 18.29 15.22 1.83
C ARG A 278 17.59 14.97 0.50
N ILE A 279 18.18 14.15 -0.35
CA ILE A 279 17.58 13.74 -1.63
C ILE A 279 16.38 12.81 -1.40
N ALA A 280 16.46 11.89 -0.45
CA ALA A 280 15.35 11.01 -0.10
C ALA A 280 14.14 11.81 0.40
N ASP A 281 14.36 12.81 1.25
CA ASP A 281 13.30 13.73 1.70
C ASP A 281 12.75 14.60 0.56
N LEU A 282 13.59 15.02 -0.40
CA LEU A 282 13.12 15.70 -1.59
C LEU A 282 12.24 14.79 -2.45
N ALA A 283 12.62 13.53 -2.65
CA ALA A 283 11.79 12.55 -3.35
C ALA A 283 10.42 12.39 -2.66
N ALA A 284 10.40 12.33 -1.33
CA ALA A 284 9.16 12.29 -0.57
C ALA A 284 8.32 13.57 -0.75
N LYS A 285 8.94 14.75 -0.76
CA LYS A 285 8.26 16.04 -1.07
C LYS A 285 7.69 16.08 -2.48
N LYS A 286 8.27 15.33 -3.42
CA LYS A 286 7.77 15.15 -4.79
C LYS A 286 6.64 14.09 -4.88
N GLY A 287 6.20 13.55 -3.74
CA GLY A 287 5.05 12.64 -3.64
C GLY A 287 5.41 11.16 -3.78
N ILE A 288 6.68 10.79 -3.72
CA ILE A 288 7.16 9.42 -3.76
C ILE A 288 7.18 8.86 -2.33
N ILE A 289 6.81 7.60 -2.13
CA ILE A 289 7.10 6.91 -0.88
C ILE A 289 8.53 6.37 -0.97
N VAL A 290 9.39 6.85 -0.08
CA VAL A 290 10.78 6.39 0.01
C VAL A 290 10.88 5.39 1.16
N MET A 291 11.22 4.15 0.80
CA MET A 291 11.39 3.06 1.74
C MET A 291 12.86 2.62 1.75
N ASN A 292 13.44 2.51 2.93
CA ASN A 292 14.83 2.09 3.08
C ASN A 292 15.02 1.09 4.21
N SER A 293 15.94 0.14 4.02
CA SER A 293 16.37 -0.77 5.09
C SER A 293 17.03 0.00 6.24
N ALA A 294 16.79 -0.41 7.48
CA ALA A 294 17.33 0.27 8.66
C ALA A 294 18.84 0.09 8.84
N GLY A 295 19.42 -0.99 8.25
CA GLY A 295 20.81 -1.40 8.44
C GLY A 295 20.91 -2.66 9.31
N ASN A 296 22.08 -3.33 9.22
CA ASN A 296 22.35 -4.64 9.84
C ASN A 296 23.38 -4.60 10.96
N SER A 297 23.69 -3.41 11.48
CA SER A 297 24.76 -3.18 12.47
C SER A 297 24.26 -3.22 13.92
N GLY A 298 23.01 -3.63 14.17
CA GLY A 298 22.39 -3.56 15.50
C GLY A 298 23.06 -4.38 16.60
N ALA A 299 23.89 -5.37 16.24
CA ALA A 299 24.67 -6.16 17.19
C ALA A 299 25.98 -5.48 17.63
N LEU A 300 26.39 -4.36 16.98
CA LEU A 300 27.59 -3.63 17.32
C LEU A 300 27.43 -2.88 18.64
N GLY A 301 28.55 -2.69 19.35
CA GLY A 301 28.56 -2.06 20.68
C GLY A 301 28.76 -0.54 20.67
N ASN A 302 28.95 0.08 19.51
CA ASN A 302 29.25 1.49 19.32
C ASN A 302 28.13 2.20 18.53
N ASP A 303 28.37 3.43 18.09
CA ASP A 303 27.41 4.25 17.37
C ASP A 303 27.05 3.70 15.96
N ASP A 304 27.81 2.74 15.44
CA ASP A 304 27.50 2.09 14.17
C ASP A 304 26.22 1.25 14.23
N ARG A 305 25.79 0.84 15.44
CA ARG A 305 24.53 0.11 15.63
C ARG A 305 23.27 0.90 15.21
N PHE A 306 23.36 2.22 15.06
CA PHE A 306 22.22 3.04 14.70
C PHE A 306 21.95 3.03 13.19
N VAL A 307 20.75 3.45 12.82
CA VAL A 307 20.29 3.51 11.41
C VAL A 307 21.27 4.29 10.54
N ALA A 308 21.49 3.81 9.31
CA ALA A 308 22.33 4.45 8.31
C ALA A 308 21.54 5.51 7.50
N CYS A 309 22.23 6.33 6.72
CA CYS A 309 21.63 7.21 5.71
C CYS A 309 21.22 6.38 4.48
N PRO A 310 20.04 6.61 3.84
CA PRO A 310 19.05 7.63 4.15
C PRO A 310 17.93 7.17 5.11
N ALA A 311 18.06 6.01 5.79
CA ALA A 311 17.03 5.53 6.72
C ALA A 311 16.80 6.51 7.90
N ASP A 312 17.77 7.36 8.21
CA ASP A 312 17.67 8.44 9.20
C ASP A 312 16.70 9.57 8.80
N GLY A 313 16.36 9.69 7.51
CA GLY A 313 15.59 10.79 6.93
C GLY A 313 14.17 10.92 7.50
N ASP A 314 13.69 12.15 7.60
CA ASP A 314 12.41 12.49 8.25
C ASP A 314 11.21 11.90 7.51
N SER A 315 11.25 11.92 6.19
CA SER A 315 10.16 11.42 5.32
C SER A 315 10.46 10.03 4.73
N VAL A 316 11.55 9.39 5.17
CA VAL A 316 11.94 8.05 4.77
C VAL A 316 11.37 7.02 5.73
N VAL A 317 10.73 5.98 5.20
CA VAL A 317 10.26 4.84 5.97
C VAL A 317 11.41 3.86 6.18
N ALA A 318 12.04 3.93 7.35
CA ALA A 318 13.08 2.99 7.75
C ALA A 318 12.46 1.69 8.26
N VAL A 319 12.84 0.55 7.66
CA VAL A 319 12.27 -0.77 7.97
C VAL A 319 13.31 -1.63 8.68
N GLY A 320 13.07 -1.93 9.96
CA GLY A 320 13.86 -2.88 10.74
C GLY A 320 13.44 -4.33 10.51
N ALA A 321 14.16 -5.27 11.11
CA ALA A 321 14.00 -6.70 10.88
C ALA A 321 13.49 -7.44 12.12
N VAL A 322 12.42 -8.25 11.94
CA VAL A 322 11.94 -9.26 12.88
C VAL A 322 12.00 -10.64 12.22
N ASN A 323 11.87 -11.70 13.01
CA ASN A 323 11.62 -13.05 12.50
C ASN A 323 10.11 -13.30 12.30
N ALA A 324 9.74 -14.48 11.79
CA ALA A 324 8.35 -14.86 11.53
C ALA A 324 7.45 -14.87 12.79
N ALA A 325 8.03 -14.95 14.00
CA ALA A 325 7.32 -14.85 15.27
C ALA A 325 7.18 -13.39 15.78
N GLY A 326 7.70 -12.40 15.05
CA GLY A 326 7.69 -11.00 15.44
C GLY A 326 8.78 -10.59 16.44
N ALA A 327 9.74 -11.46 16.74
CA ALA A 327 10.88 -11.12 17.59
C ALA A 327 11.94 -10.35 16.80
N ILE A 328 12.47 -9.26 17.38
CA ILE A 328 13.48 -8.41 16.74
C ILE A 328 14.75 -9.20 16.44
N ALA A 329 15.28 -9.05 15.24
CA ALA A 329 16.58 -9.63 14.87
C ALA A 329 17.72 -8.85 15.54
N SER A 330 18.74 -9.58 16.05
CA SER A 330 19.86 -8.96 16.75
C SER A 330 20.63 -7.96 15.88
N PHE A 331 20.75 -8.27 14.59
CA PHE A 331 21.45 -7.43 13.61
C PHE A 331 20.68 -6.15 13.22
N SER A 332 19.33 -6.11 13.39
CA SER A 332 18.56 -4.94 12.98
C SER A 332 19.05 -3.67 13.65
N SER A 333 19.45 -2.66 12.87
CA SER A 333 19.96 -1.39 13.39
C SER A 333 18.93 -0.67 14.26
N TRP A 334 19.41 0.15 15.18
CA TRP A 334 18.66 0.81 16.22
C TRP A 334 18.32 2.26 15.84
N GLY A 335 17.30 2.83 16.47
CA GLY A 335 17.16 4.25 16.66
C GLY A 335 17.67 4.70 18.06
N PRO A 336 17.51 5.99 18.35
CA PRO A 336 16.98 7.02 17.46
C PRO A 336 17.97 7.40 16.34
N ASN A 337 17.55 8.28 15.41
CA ASN A 337 18.53 8.97 14.57
C ASN A 337 19.29 10.03 15.38
N GLY A 338 20.30 10.67 14.78
CA GLY A 338 21.14 11.68 15.44
C GLY A 338 20.38 12.90 15.99
N ALA A 339 19.14 13.14 15.53
CA ALA A 339 18.24 14.17 16.03
C ALA A 339 17.24 13.66 17.12
N GLY A 340 17.37 12.42 17.55
CA GLY A 340 16.52 11.82 18.59
C GLY A 340 15.16 11.34 18.11
N LYS A 341 14.91 11.25 16.79
CA LYS A 341 13.64 10.79 16.22
C LYS A 341 13.54 9.26 16.22
N ILE A 342 12.31 8.75 16.32
CA ILE A 342 12.03 7.31 16.31
C ILE A 342 12.47 6.70 14.99
N LYS A 343 13.41 5.77 15.07
CA LYS A 343 13.90 4.91 14.01
C LYS A 343 14.25 3.52 14.60
N PRO A 344 14.16 2.41 13.80
CA PRO A 344 13.45 2.37 12.53
C PRO A 344 12.00 2.83 12.72
N ASN A 345 11.26 3.15 11.65
CA ASN A 345 9.87 3.55 11.81
C ASN A 345 8.96 2.34 12.06
N ILE A 346 9.17 1.25 11.34
CA ILE A 346 8.39 0.01 11.42
C ILE A 346 9.33 -1.19 11.23
N VAL A 347 8.81 -2.38 11.48
CA VAL A 347 9.55 -3.62 11.26
C VAL A 347 8.77 -4.61 10.40
N SER A 348 9.51 -5.44 9.66
CA SER A 348 8.96 -6.54 8.87
C SER A 348 9.86 -7.77 8.98
N VAL A 349 9.44 -8.91 8.42
CA VAL A 349 10.27 -10.11 8.44
C VAL A 349 11.54 -9.85 7.63
N GLY A 350 12.68 -9.93 8.31
CA GLY A 350 14.02 -9.76 7.78
C GLY A 350 14.98 -10.86 8.28
N ALA A 351 14.53 -11.66 9.24
CA ALA A 351 15.25 -12.85 9.69
C ALA A 351 14.50 -14.11 9.22
N GLY A 352 15.15 -14.88 8.35
CA GLY A 352 14.55 -16.03 7.68
C GLY A 352 13.54 -15.62 6.60
N THR A 353 13.72 -14.49 5.94
CA THR A 353 12.88 -14.05 4.83
C THR A 353 13.12 -14.92 3.60
N VAL A 354 12.03 -15.42 3.00
CA VAL A 354 12.10 -16.24 1.80
C VAL A 354 12.13 -15.35 0.56
N TYR A 355 13.08 -15.62 -0.33
CA TYR A 355 13.24 -15.03 -1.65
C TYR A 355 13.62 -16.10 -2.69
N ALA A 356 13.63 -15.77 -3.97
CA ALA A 356 14.09 -16.68 -4.99
C ALA A 356 15.57 -16.45 -5.27
N SER A 357 16.40 -17.52 -5.15
CA SER A 357 17.79 -17.52 -5.61
C SER A 357 17.88 -17.19 -7.11
N THR A 358 19.05 -16.94 -7.64
CA THR A 358 19.28 -16.69 -9.07
C THR A 358 18.77 -17.82 -9.97
N ALA A 359 18.69 -19.07 -9.46
CA ALA A 359 18.09 -20.21 -10.13
C ALA A 359 16.55 -20.31 -9.99
N GLY A 360 15.92 -19.41 -9.21
CA GLY A 360 14.49 -19.40 -8.97
C GLY A 360 13.98 -20.35 -7.89
N ASN A 361 14.89 -20.92 -7.08
CA ASN A 361 14.52 -21.75 -5.94
C ASN A 361 14.21 -20.87 -4.72
N ALA A 362 13.21 -21.26 -3.93
CA ALA A 362 12.93 -20.60 -2.67
C ALA A 362 14.08 -20.88 -1.68
N VAL A 363 14.69 -19.82 -1.19
CA VAL A 363 15.75 -19.84 -0.17
C VAL A 363 15.46 -18.81 0.90
N ALA A 364 16.00 -18.95 2.09
CA ALA A 364 15.84 -17.96 3.16
C ALA A 364 17.15 -17.20 3.39
N GLY A 365 17.02 -15.95 3.86
CA GLY A 365 18.15 -15.11 4.24
C GLY A 365 17.82 -14.14 5.36
N ASN A 366 18.85 -13.49 5.88
CA ASN A 366 18.78 -12.52 6.95
C ASN A 366 19.21 -11.15 6.44
N GLY A 367 18.51 -10.09 6.84
CA GLY A 367 18.86 -8.72 6.54
C GLY A 367 17.64 -7.79 6.59
N THR A 368 17.86 -6.55 7.01
CA THR A 368 16.85 -5.47 6.83
C THR A 368 16.60 -5.20 5.35
N SER A 369 17.57 -5.56 4.49
CA SER A 369 17.45 -5.56 3.04
C SER A 369 16.30 -6.41 2.52
N TYR A 370 15.86 -7.42 3.27
CA TYR A 370 14.72 -8.28 2.93
C TYR A 370 13.42 -7.84 3.60
N SER A 371 13.49 -7.25 4.80
CA SER A 371 12.32 -6.68 5.46
C SER A 371 11.76 -5.48 4.70
N ASN A 372 12.61 -4.63 4.16
CA ASN A 372 12.24 -3.44 3.42
C ASN A 372 11.41 -3.75 2.15
N PRO A 373 11.86 -4.58 1.19
CA PRO A 373 11.07 -4.88 -0.01
C PRO A 373 9.77 -5.61 0.33
N ASN A 374 9.74 -6.50 1.33
CA ASN A 374 8.50 -7.13 1.77
C ASN A 374 7.45 -6.09 2.18
N MET A 375 7.85 -5.10 2.96
CA MET A 375 6.96 -4.01 3.39
C MET A 375 6.61 -3.07 2.23
N ALA A 376 7.55 -2.76 1.35
CA ALA A 376 7.31 -1.90 0.18
C ALA A 376 6.21 -2.46 -0.72
N GLY A 377 6.23 -3.78 -0.97
CA GLY A 377 5.18 -4.42 -1.75
C GLY A 377 3.80 -4.35 -1.07
N LEU A 378 3.70 -4.61 0.23
CA LEU A 378 2.43 -4.51 0.95
C LEU A 378 1.89 -3.08 0.99
N ILE A 379 2.76 -2.07 1.14
CA ILE A 379 2.38 -0.65 1.05
C ILE A 379 1.88 -0.32 -0.37
N ALA A 380 2.49 -0.86 -1.42
CA ALA A 380 2.01 -0.70 -2.79
C ALA A 380 0.59 -1.26 -2.97
N CYS A 381 0.29 -2.44 -2.43
CA CYS A 381 -1.05 -3.02 -2.43
C CYS A 381 -2.05 -2.15 -1.66
N PHE A 382 -1.65 -1.59 -0.54
CA PHE A 382 -2.49 -0.69 0.24
C PHE A 382 -2.74 0.63 -0.49
N TRP A 383 -1.73 1.19 -1.18
CA TRP A 383 -1.91 2.38 -2.00
C TRP A 383 -2.83 2.16 -3.19
N GLN A 384 -2.76 0.97 -3.82
CA GLN A 384 -3.73 0.59 -4.86
C GLN A 384 -5.18 0.66 -4.36
N ALA A 385 -5.45 0.29 -3.10
CA ALA A 385 -6.79 0.38 -2.52
C ALA A 385 -7.23 1.83 -2.28
N PHE A 386 -6.31 2.73 -1.94
CA PHE A 386 -6.58 4.13 -1.60
C PHE A 386 -5.71 5.11 -2.39
N PRO A 387 -5.83 5.13 -3.74
CA PRO A 387 -4.98 5.96 -4.61
C PRO A 387 -5.24 7.47 -4.45
N GLU A 388 -6.27 7.87 -3.74
CA GLU A 388 -6.60 9.25 -3.40
C GLU A 388 -5.82 9.79 -2.20
N LEU A 389 -5.12 8.95 -1.43
CA LEU A 389 -4.23 9.39 -0.37
C LEU A 389 -2.90 9.87 -0.96
N ASN A 390 -2.36 10.94 -0.40
CA ASN A 390 -0.97 11.28 -0.67
C ASN A 390 -0.03 10.31 0.07
N ASN A 391 1.26 10.36 -0.29
CA ASN A 391 2.28 9.47 0.26
C ASN A 391 2.31 9.48 1.80
N MET A 392 2.32 10.67 2.43
CA MET A 392 2.44 10.80 3.89
C MET A 392 1.16 10.40 4.63
N GLN A 393 -0.03 10.64 4.05
CA GLN A 393 -1.29 10.16 4.61
C GLN A 393 -1.36 8.63 4.62
N LEU A 394 -0.86 8.00 3.55
CA LEU A 394 -0.82 6.54 3.46
C LEU A 394 0.12 5.97 4.52
N ILE A 395 1.32 6.54 4.66
CA ILE A 395 2.33 6.11 5.64
C ILE A 395 1.84 6.33 7.08
N ASP A 396 1.17 7.45 7.39
CA ASP A 396 0.55 7.67 8.70
C ASP A 396 -0.45 6.55 9.05
N ALA A 397 -1.29 6.15 8.09
CA ALA A 397 -2.23 5.04 8.31
C ALA A 397 -1.50 3.71 8.58
N VAL A 398 -0.37 3.45 7.90
CA VAL A 398 0.47 2.28 8.16
C VAL A 398 1.04 2.32 9.58
N TYR A 399 1.64 3.45 10.00
CA TYR A 399 2.19 3.61 11.34
C TYR A 399 1.13 3.43 12.42
N ARG A 400 -0.03 4.07 12.28
CA ARG A 400 -1.15 3.97 13.24
C ARG A 400 -1.77 2.58 13.31
N SER A 401 -1.61 1.77 12.29
CA SER A 401 -2.06 0.38 12.29
C SER A 401 -1.16 -0.55 13.10
N SER A 402 0.09 -0.16 13.30
CA SER A 402 1.14 -0.99 13.91
C SER A 402 0.85 -1.29 15.39
N ASP A 403 1.39 -2.40 15.85
CA ASP A 403 1.09 -2.97 17.17
C ASP A 403 1.67 -2.17 18.35
N ARG A 404 2.69 -1.34 18.10
CA ARG A 404 3.34 -0.49 19.12
C ARG A 404 3.11 1.01 18.90
N TYR A 405 2.15 1.40 18.06
CA TYR A 405 1.93 2.81 17.71
C TYR A 405 1.78 3.73 18.93
N SER A 406 1.07 3.28 19.96
CA SER A 406 0.84 4.05 21.20
C SER A 406 2.04 4.09 22.17
N ASN A 407 3.00 3.22 21.99
CA ASN A 407 4.21 3.12 22.82
C ASN A 407 5.40 2.63 21.97
N PRO A 408 5.88 3.46 21.04
CA PRO A 408 6.99 3.09 20.15
C PRO A 408 8.30 3.01 20.89
N ASP A 409 9.24 2.20 20.38
CA ASP A 409 10.59 2.08 20.92
C ASP A 409 11.66 2.20 19.82
N MET A 410 12.93 2.23 20.22
CA MET A 410 14.05 2.45 19.32
C MET A 410 14.56 1.17 18.63
N ARG A 411 13.89 0.03 18.81
CA ARG A 411 14.19 -1.25 18.15
C ARG A 411 13.12 -1.61 17.11
N TYR A 412 11.85 -1.45 17.49
CA TYR A 412 10.70 -1.79 16.67
C TYR A 412 10.08 -0.56 15.99
N GLY A 413 10.42 0.65 16.42
CA GLY A 413 9.69 1.85 16.01
C GLY A 413 8.24 1.76 16.45
N TYR A 414 7.30 2.03 15.52
CA TYR A 414 5.87 1.84 15.75
C TYR A 414 5.45 0.36 15.75
N GLY A 415 6.36 -0.56 15.46
CA GLY A 415 6.12 -2.01 15.50
C GLY A 415 5.77 -2.62 14.15
N ILE A 416 5.02 -3.71 14.21
CA ILE A 416 4.58 -4.51 13.05
C ILE A 416 3.26 -3.94 12.50
N PRO A 417 3.23 -3.38 11.27
CA PRO A 417 2.01 -2.91 10.63
C PRO A 417 0.98 -4.02 10.41
N ASN A 418 -0.31 -3.65 10.54
CA ASN A 418 -1.44 -4.53 10.27
C ASN A 418 -2.30 -3.92 9.15
N PHE A 419 -2.21 -4.43 7.94
CA PHE A 419 -2.90 -3.86 6.78
C PHE A 419 -4.42 -4.00 6.83
N LYS A 420 -4.95 -5.01 7.51
CA LYS A 420 -6.39 -5.13 7.75
C LYS A 420 -6.89 -3.98 8.65
N LYS A 421 -6.14 -3.63 9.70
CA LYS A 421 -6.45 -2.49 10.57
C LYS A 421 -6.27 -1.16 9.83
N ALA A 422 -5.16 -0.99 9.06
CA ALA A 422 -4.93 0.21 8.25
C ALA A 422 -6.08 0.45 7.27
N PHE A 423 -6.49 -0.59 6.54
CA PHE A 423 -7.60 -0.54 5.59
C PHE A 423 -8.91 -0.11 6.27
N ALA A 424 -9.26 -0.74 7.39
CA ALA A 424 -10.48 -0.41 8.14
C ALA A 424 -10.47 1.03 8.65
N MET A 425 -9.33 1.52 9.15
CA MET A 425 -9.17 2.91 9.62
C MET A 425 -9.38 3.92 8.49
N VAL A 426 -8.73 3.73 7.35
CA VAL A 426 -8.86 4.64 6.20
C VAL A 426 -10.28 4.60 5.65
N LEU A 427 -10.87 3.41 5.53
CA LEU A 427 -12.23 3.25 5.06
C LEU A 427 -13.21 4.03 5.95
N GLN A 428 -13.08 3.90 7.27
CA GLN A 428 -13.91 4.62 8.26
C GLN A 428 -13.71 6.13 8.21
N GLN A 429 -12.47 6.61 8.11
CA GLN A 429 -12.14 8.03 8.06
C GLN A 429 -12.73 8.74 6.83
N ARG A 430 -12.90 8.01 5.73
CA ARG A 430 -13.41 8.56 4.47
C ARG A 430 -14.91 8.35 4.28
N ALA A 431 -15.53 7.59 5.16
CA ALA A 431 -16.98 7.38 5.14
C ALA A 431 -17.72 8.61 5.67
N THR A 432 -18.94 8.80 5.18
CA THR A 432 -19.89 9.77 5.74
C THR A 432 -21.14 9.05 6.20
N PHE A 433 -21.79 9.59 7.23
CA PHE A 433 -23.00 9.02 7.77
C PHE A 433 -23.91 10.11 8.31
N ALA A 434 -25.19 10.07 7.96
CA ALA A 434 -26.20 10.97 8.48
C ALA A 434 -27.55 10.24 8.57
N VAL A 435 -28.33 10.56 9.60
CA VAL A 435 -29.68 10.07 9.79
C VAL A 435 -30.60 11.22 10.07
N ASN A 436 -31.79 11.18 9.50
CA ASN A 436 -32.88 12.11 9.77
C ASN A 436 -34.18 11.34 9.93
N ASN A 437 -35.05 11.82 10.82
CA ASN A 437 -36.45 11.36 10.93
C ASN A 437 -37.39 12.57 10.80
N ALA A 438 -38.31 12.50 9.85
CA ALA A 438 -39.32 13.52 9.65
C ALA A 438 -40.61 12.84 9.21
N ASN A 439 -41.72 13.23 9.82
CA ASN A 439 -43.06 12.70 9.49
C ASN A 439 -43.11 11.16 9.49
N CYS A 440 -42.49 10.54 10.51
CA CYS A 440 -42.38 9.10 10.65
C CYS A 440 -41.55 8.39 9.57
N VAL A 441 -40.83 9.13 8.74
CA VAL A 441 -39.91 8.57 7.77
C VAL A 441 -38.48 8.75 8.30
N THR A 442 -37.83 7.64 8.55
CA THR A 442 -36.39 7.64 8.88
C THR A 442 -35.58 7.46 7.60
N THR A 443 -34.69 8.41 7.31
CA THR A 443 -33.80 8.39 6.16
C THR A 443 -32.35 8.30 6.64
N ILE A 444 -31.65 7.28 6.18
CA ILE A 444 -30.23 7.00 6.46
C ILE A 444 -29.44 7.26 5.19
N ASN A 445 -28.51 8.18 5.26
CA ASN A 445 -27.57 8.50 4.18
C ASN A 445 -26.16 8.11 4.60
N TRP A 446 -25.41 7.47 3.71
CA TRP A 446 -24.00 7.20 3.94
C TRP A 446 -23.20 7.16 2.64
N SER A 447 -21.92 7.36 2.77
CA SER A 447 -20.99 7.09 1.67
C SER A 447 -19.79 6.31 2.18
N SER A 448 -19.27 5.42 1.36
CA SER A 448 -18.05 4.65 1.64
C SER A 448 -17.46 4.09 0.34
N LYS A 449 -16.20 3.68 0.38
CA LYS A 449 -15.62 2.89 -0.72
C LYS A 449 -16.08 1.44 -0.60
N ASP A 450 -16.57 0.91 -1.69
CA ASP A 450 -17.02 -0.49 -1.76
C ASP A 450 -16.93 -1.04 -3.19
N ASN A 451 -17.17 -2.32 -3.29
CA ASN A 451 -17.48 -3.02 -4.53
C ASN A 451 -18.70 -3.94 -4.32
N ASN A 452 -19.17 -4.57 -5.39
CA ASN A 452 -20.36 -5.42 -5.37
C ASN A 452 -20.21 -6.76 -4.61
N THR A 453 -19.04 -7.05 -4.06
CA THR A 453 -18.83 -8.20 -3.16
C THR A 453 -19.03 -7.85 -1.68
N MET A 454 -19.13 -6.56 -1.35
CA MET A 454 -19.34 -6.04 0.00
C MET A 454 -20.82 -5.78 0.26
N GLU A 455 -21.22 -5.77 1.53
CA GLU A 455 -22.57 -5.41 1.93
C GLU A 455 -22.58 -4.43 3.10
N TYR A 456 -23.68 -3.71 3.26
CA TYR A 456 -23.94 -2.84 4.40
C TYR A 456 -25.06 -3.43 5.24
N ARG A 457 -24.88 -3.48 6.56
CA ARG A 457 -25.93 -3.79 7.54
C ARG A 457 -26.38 -2.49 8.17
N LEU A 458 -27.62 -2.09 7.87
CA LEU A 458 -28.27 -0.93 8.48
C LEU A 458 -28.92 -1.39 9.76
N GLN A 459 -28.60 -0.76 10.88
CA GLN A 459 -28.99 -1.23 12.20
C GLN A 459 -29.59 -0.11 13.02
N ARG A 460 -30.51 -0.50 13.93
CA ARG A 460 -31.20 0.36 14.87
C ARG A 460 -31.11 -0.23 16.27
N LYS A 461 -31.11 0.62 17.30
CA LYS A 461 -31.20 0.25 18.69
C LYS A 461 -32.05 1.27 19.45
N PHE A 462 -33.14 0.84 20.06
CA PHE A 462 -33.90 1.59 21.05
C PHE A 462 -33.21 1.53 22.42
N THR A 463 -33.59 2.43 23.35
CA THR A 463 -33.04 2.43 24.71
C THR A 463 -33.35 1.12 25.46
N THR A 464 -34.45 0.45 25.12
CA THR A 464 -34.88 -0.83 25.69
C THR A 464 -34.19 -2.05 25.07
N ASP A 465 -33.52 -1.87 23.93
CA ASP A 465 -32.85 -2.98 23.24
C ASP A 465 -31.51 -3.32 23.90
N THR A 466 -31.18 -4.59 24.03
CA THR A 466 -29.88 -5.05 24.54
C THR A 466 -28.76 -4.87 23.51
N GLY A 467 -29.07 -4.77 22.23
CA GLY A 467 -28.12 -4.61 21.13
C GLY A 467 -28.72 -4.00 19.88
N PHE A 468 -27.88 -3.80 18.86
CA PHE A 468 -28.34 -3.32 17.56
C PHE A 468 -29.07 -4.43 16.80
N ILE A 469 -30.22 -4.08 16.21
CA ILE A 469 -31.04 -4.94 15.36
C ILE A 469 -30.83 -4.50 13.90
N THR A 470 -30.57 -5.45 13.00
CA THR A 470 -30.44 -5.16 11.56
C THR A 470 -31.81 -4.91 10.95
N ILE A 471 -31.99 -3.71 10.40
CA ILE A 471 -33.23 -3.29 9.70
C ILE A 471 -33.22 -3.89 8.28
N THR A 472 -32.11 -3.75 7.58
CA THR A 472 -31.93 -4.23 6.22
C THR A 472 -30.46 -4.39 5.89
N THR A 473 -30.19 -5.06 4.76
CA THR A 473 -28.87 -5.15 4.15
C THR A 473 -28.89 -4.54 2.75
N VAL A 474 -27.79 -3.87 2.38
CA VAL A 474 -27.62 -3.24 1.06
C VAL A 474 -26.29 -3.73 0.46
N THR A 475 -26.34 -4.25 -0.76
CA THR A 475 -25.12 -4.69 -1.46
C THR A 475 -24.40 -3.47 -2.07
N GLY A 476 -23.07 -3.50 -2.10
CA GLY A 476 -22.26 -2.49 -2.76
C GLY A 476 -22.58 -2.35 -4.24
N LYS A 477 -22.47 -1.14 -4.78
CA LYS A 477 -22.98 -0.80 -6.12
C LYS A 477 -22.05 -1.15 -7.27
N SER A 478 -20.75 -1.01 -7.07
CA SER A 478 -19.77 -0.98 -8.17
C SER A 478 -18.99 -2.28 -8.27
N ALA A 479 -18.63 -2.69 -9.48
CA ALA A 479 -17.69 -3.79 -9.67
C ALA A 479 -16.26 -3.40 -9.21
N ALA A 480 -15.87 -2.14 -9.45
CA ALA A 480 -14.60 -1.59 -8.97
C ALA A 480 -14.74 -1.05 -7.54
N PHE A 481 -13.67 -1.15 -6.76
CA PHE A 481 -13.60 -0.58 -5.41
C PHE A 481 -13.47 0.95 -5.49
N GLN A 482 -14.59 1.65 -5.25
CA GLN A 482 -14.67 3.11 -5.37
C GLN A 482 -15.67 3.71 -4.38
N GLN A 483 -15.64 5.05 -4.25
CA GLN A 483 -16.56 5.79 -3.40
C GLN A 483 -17.98 5.74 -3.99
N ASN A 484 -18.95 5.32 -3.19
CA ASN A 484 -20.37 5.27 -3.54
C ASN A 484 -21.22 5.96 -2.48
N ASN A 485 -22.34 6.54 -2.93
CA ASN A 485 -23.33 7.19 -2.07
C ASN A 485 -24.60 6.34 -2.00
N TYR A 486 -25.20 6.29 -0.82
CA TYR A 486 -26.37 5.49 -0.51
C TYR A 486 -27.40 6.30 0.25
N THR A 487 -28.65 5.99 -0.01
CA THR A 487 -29.81 6.48 0.75
C THR A 487 -30.76 5.32 0.97
N PHE A 488 -31.19 5.14 2.21
CA PHE A 488 -32.25 4.20 2.55
C PHE A 488 -33.27 4.91 3.42
N SER A 489 -34.55 4.76 3.09
CA SER A 489 -35.66 5.34 3.85
C SER A 489 -36.67 4.24 4.19
N TYR A 490 -37.22 4.32 5.38
CA TYR A 490 -38.36 3.50 5.79
C TYR A 490 -39.32 4.31 6.67
N THR A 491 -40.56 3.88 6.69
CA THR A 491 -41.62 4.53 7.49
C THR A 491 -41.81 3.76 8.79
N ASP A 492 -41.69 4.44 9.91
CA ASP A 492 -42.09 3.92 11.21
C ASP A 492 -43.61 3.91 11.32
N LEU A 493 -44.17 2.78 11.72
CA LEU A 493 -45.62 2.58 11.81
C LEU A 493 -46.13 2.64 13.25
N GLN A 494 -45.29 2.81 14.22
CA GLN A 494 -45.58 2.91 15.65
C GLN A 494 -45.13 4.25 16.18
N ASP A 495 -45.82 4.74 17.19
CA ASP A 495 -45.36 5.93 17.91
C ASP A 495 -44.01 5.68 18.54
N ILE A 496 -43.10 6.63 18.30
CA ILE A 496 -41.74 6.58 18.86
C ILE A 496 -41.57 7.80 19.76
N ASN A 497 -41.16 7.55 21.00
CA ASN A 497 -40.71 8.58 21.93
C ASN A 497 -39.45 8.04 22.63
N ASP A 498 -38.34 8.04 21.91
CA ASP A 498 -37.12 7.39 22.37
C ASP A 498 -35.88 8.05 21.73
N ASN A 499 -34.71 7.85 22.38
CA ASN A 499 -33.40 8.14 21.81
C ASN A 499 -32.91 6.93 21.03
N VAL A 500 -33.20 6.90 19.74
CA VAL A 500 -32.92 5.76 18.86
C VAL A 500 -31.51 5.90 18.29
N GLN A 501 -30.67 4.90 18.48
CA GLN A 501 -29.35 4.84 17.85
C GLN A 501 -29.43 4.11 16.50
N PHE A 502 -28.81 4.70 15.50
CA PHE A 502 -28.65 4.14 14.16
C PHE A 502 -27.19 3.88 13.87
N ARG A 503 -26.90 2.77 13.19
CA ARG A 503 -25.55 2.40 12.79
C ARG A 503 -25.56 1.76 11.41
N VAL A 504 -24.55 2.09 10.59
CA VAL A 504 -24.24 1.34 9.37
C VAL A 504 -22.92 0.62 9.55
N GLN A 505 -22.93 -0.68 9.34
CA GLN A 505 -21.75 -1.53 9.29
C GLN A 505 -21.49 -2.00 7.86
N GLN A 506 -20.30 -1.78 7.35
CA GLN A 506 -19.83 -2.35 6.10
C GLN A 506 -19.15 -3.69 6.35
N VAL A 507 -19.63 -4.75 5.72
CA VAL A 507 -19.01 -6.08 5.72
C VAL A 507 -18.03 -6.11 4.54
N VAL A 508 -16.75 -6.04 4.84
CA VAL A 508 -15.66 -6.00 3.86
C VAL A 508 -15.25 -7.42 3.43
N SER A 509 -15.24 -8.34 4.39
CA SER A 509 -14.97 -9.77 4.18
C SER A 509 -15.71 -10.58 5.25
N ALA A 510 -15.65 -11.92 5.16
CA ALA A 510 -16.32 -12.81 6.10
C ALA A 510 -15.98 -12.53 7.58
N ASP A 511 -14.74 -12.08 7.84
CA ASP A 511 -14.21 -11.82 9.18
C ASP A 511 -13.92 -10.33 9.47
N THR A 512 -14.36 -9.42 8.58
CA THR A 512 -14.03 -7.99 8.69
C THR A 512 -15.25 -7.13 8.48
N THR A 513 -15.66 -6.41 9.53
CA THR A 513 -16.69 -5.38 9.47
C THR A 513 -16.13 -4.04 9.91
N VAL A 514 -16.54 -2.97 9.24
CA VAL A 514 -16.16 -1.58 9.55
C VAL A 514 -17.42 -0.80 9.87
N VAL A 515 -17.41 -0.06 10.99
CA VAL A 515 -18.51 0.85 11.33
C VAL A 515 -18.36 2.12 10.49
N VAL A 516 -19.26 2.31 9.55
CA VAL A 516 -19.33 3.51 8.68
C VAL A 516 -19.70 4.74 9.52
N GLY A 517 -20.69 4.58 10.41
CA GLY A 517 -21.10 5.62 11.33
C GLY A 517 -22.14 5.14 12.33
N THR A 518 -22.25 5.87 13.43
CA THR A 518 -23.29 5.70 14.46
C THR A 518 -23.81 7.07 14.86
N MET A 519 -25.14 7.23 14.97
CA MET A 519 -25.80 8.47 15.36
C MET A 519 -27.05 8.17 16.18
N GLY A 520 -27.26 8.91 17.26
CA GLY A 520 -28.49 8.93 18.04
C GLY A 520 -29.43 10.04 17.57
N LEU A 521 -30.72 9.75 17.48
CA LEU A 521 -31.78 10.73 17.27
C LEU A 521 -32.82 10.60 18.36
N ASN A 522 -33.18 11.74 18.96
CA ASN A 522 -34.42 11.83 19.76
C ASN A 522 -35.59 11.88 18.81
N ILE A 523 -36.40 10.82 18.75
CA ILE A 523 -37.56 10.70 17.92
C ILE A 523 -38.80 10.81 18.82
N ALA A 524 -39.62 11.82 18.58
CA ALA A 524 -40.91 12.00 19.22
C ALA A 524 -41.97 12.14 18.11
N SER A 525 -42.38 11.01 17.56
CA SER A 525 -43.29 10.96 16.41
C SER A 525 -44.51 10.13 16.73
N LYS A 526 -45.69 10.69 16.48
CA LYS A 526 -46.96 9.96 16.52
C LYS A 526 -47.24 9.39 15.14
N CYS A 527 -46.82 8.16 14.94
CA CYS A 527 -46.91 7.50 13.65
C CYS A 527 -48.16 6.65 13.49
N SER A 528 -48.83 6.34 14.61
CA SER A 528 -50.14 5.69 14.60
C SER A 528 -51.22 6.52 13.92
N ASP A 529 -51.08 7.88 13.92
CA ASP A 529 -52.04 8.80 13.33
C ASP A 529 -51.92 8.94 11.80
N ILE A 530 -50.85 8.38 11.20
CA ILE A 530 -50.69 8.38 9.75
C ILE A 530 -51.73 7.45 9.14
N VAL A 531 -52.53 7.98 8.20
CA VAL A 531 -53.49 7.18 7.42
C VAL A 531 -52.74 6.07 6.71
N ARG A 532 -52.90 4.86 7.20
CA ARG A 532 -52.25 3.67 6.63
C ARG A 532 -53.14 3.18 5.47
N PRO A 533 -52.55 2.75 4.35
CA PRO A 533 -53.32 1.96 3.42
C PRO A 533 -53.85 0.73 4.17
N ASP A 534 -55.08 0.33 3.87
CA ASP A 534 -55.74 -0.81 4.53
C ASP A 534 -54.90 -2.12 4.48
N LEU A 535 -53.97 -2.16 3.54
CA LEU A 535 -53.07 -3.27 3.30
C LEU A 535 -51.67 -2.77 2.93
N LEU A 536 -50.68 -3.05 3.78
CA LEU A 536 -49.25 -2.83 3.47
C LEU A 536 -48.57 -4.17 3.23
N ILE A 537 -47.86 -4.28 2.11
CA ILE A 537 -47.14 -5.48 1.73
C ILE A 537 -45.69 -5.12 1.48
N THR A 538 -44.77 -5.84 2.15
CA THR A 538 -43.33 -5.73 1.91
C THR A 538 -42.70 -7.11 1.74
N ILE A 539 -41.53 -7.14 1.07
CA ILE A 539 -40.80 -8.37 0.78
C ILE A 539 -39.39 -8.21 1.31
N SER A 540 -38.90 -9.24 2.07
CA SER A 540 -37.52 -9.31 2.52
C SER A 540 -37.00 -10.76 2.50
N PRO A 541 -35.69 -10.97 2.37
CA PRO A 541 -34.74 -10.04 1.80
C PRO A 541 -35.02 -9.77 0.32
N ASN A 542 -34.69 -8.57 -0.15
CA ASN A 542 -34.72 -8.24 -1.58
C ASN A 542 -33.35 -7.65 -1.98
N PRO A 543 -32.52 -8.35 -2.76
CA PRO A 543 -32.80 -9.64 -3.43
C PRO A 543 -33.04 -10.81 -2.47
N ALA A 544 -33.93 -11.72 -2.89
CA ALA A 544 -34.20 -12.93 -2.12
C ALA A 544 -32.99 -13.88 -2.09
N ARG A 545 -32.71 -14.46 -0.92
CA ARG A 545 -31.59 -15.40 -0.69
C ARG A 545 -32.15 -16.71 -0.13
N ASN A 546 -31.36 -17.78 -0.24
CA ASN A 546 -31.68 -19.11 0.33
C ASN A 546 -33.00 -19.72 -0.19
N ASN A 547 -33.37 -19.44 -1.43
CA ASN A 547 -34.57 -19.99 -2.08
C ASN A 547 -35.90 -19.68 -1.38
N VAL A 548 -35.93 -18.71 -0.47
CA VAL A 548 -37.13 -18.26 0.26
C VAL A 548 -37.17 -16.74 0.29
N MET A 549 -38.31 -16.15 -0.01
CA MET A 549 -38.61 -14.76 0.29
C MET A 549 -39.65 -14.71 1.41
N GLN A 550 -39.60 -13.70 2.26
CA GLN A 550 -40.61 -13.42 3.29
C GLN A 550 -41.52 -12.33 2.76
N LEU A 551 -42.82 -12.62 2.69
CA LEU A 551 -43.84 -11.64 2.44
C LEU A 551 -44.38 -11.15 3.80
N HIS A 552 -44.21 -9.88 4.10
CA HIS A 552 -44.77 -9.24 5.29
C HIS A 552 -46.05 -8.54 4.89
N VAL A 553 -47.13 -8.90 5.54
CA VAL A 553 -48.46 -8.36 5.32
C VAL A 553 -48.91 -7.66 6.59
N THR A 554 -49.25 -6.37 6.51
CA THR A 554 -49.86 -5.64 7.61
C THR A 554 -51.28 -5.20 7.16
N SER A 555 -52.28 -5.71 7.82
CA SER A 555 -53.69 -5.35 7.62
C SER A 555 -54.23 -4.61 8.84
N ASN A 556 -54.81 -3.42 8.68
CA ASN A 556 -55.09 -2.55 9.80
C ASN A 556 -56.29 -2.98 10.65
N ASN A 557 -57.33 -3.61 10.10
CA ASN A 557 -58.54 -3.92 10.88
C ASN A 557 -59.20 -5.27 10.61
N ASN A 558 -58.82 -6.00 9.56
CA ASN A 558 -59.50 -7.25 9.20
C ASN A 558 -58.51 -8.37 8.91
N ALA A 559 -58.89 -9.57 9.33
CA ALA A 559 -58.23 -10.76 8.83
C ALA A 559 -58.47 -10.93 7.33
N LEU A 560 -57.45 -11.28 6.57
CA LEU A 560 -57.53 -11.54 5.14
C LEU A 560 -57.52 -13.06 4.92
N PRO A 561 -58.70 -13.66 4.75
CA PRO A 561 -58.84 -15.12 4.74
C PRO A 561 -58.26 -15.76 3.48
N ASP A 562 -58.15 -15.01 2.36
CA ASP A 562 -57.64 -15.52 1.10
C ASP A 562 -56.77 -14.46 0.41
N LEU A 563 -55.47 -14.50 0.68
CA LEU A 563 -54.47 -13.70 -0.03
C LEU A 563 -53.93 -14.50 -1.21
N GLN A 564 -54.16 -14.06 -2.41
CA GLN A 564 -53.58 -14.62 -3.60
C GLN A 564 -52.28 -13.86 -3.95
N ILE A 565 -51.15 -14.53 -3.86
CA ILE A 565 -49.83 -14.00 -4.19
C ILE A 565 -49.40 -14.53 -5.55
N VAL A 566 -49.23 -13.63 -6.52
CA VAL A 566 -48.88 -13.96 -7.91
C VAL A 566 -47.48 -13.39 -8.20
N ILE A 567 -46.57 -14.26 -8.62
CA ILE A 567 -45.22 -13.87 -9.05
C ILE A 567 -45.16 -13.96 -10.58
N THR A 568 -44.75 -12.88 -11.22
CA THR A 568 -44.57 -12.81 -12.67
C THR A 568 -43.15 -12.49 -13.05
N ASN A 569 -42.67 -13.05 -14.17
CA ASN A 569 -41.39 -12.65 -14.75
C ASN A 569 -41.53 -11.28 -15.47
N MET A 570 -40.42 -10.73 -15.95
CA MET A 570 -40.39 -9.43 -16.64
C MET A 570 -41.16 -9.41 -17.97
N LYS A 571 -41.57 -10.58 -18.49
CA LYS A 571 -42.46 -10.69 -19.66
C LYS A 571 -43.94 -10.71 -19.26
N GLY A 572 -44.27 -10.58 -17.98
CA GLY A 572 -45.63 -10.61 -17.48
C GLY A 572 -46.24 -12.02 -17.32
N GLN A 573 -45.47 -13.08 -17.57
CA GLN A 573 -45.96 -14.45 -17.42
C GLN A 573 -45.95 -14.84 -15.94
N ILE A 574 -47.05 -15.46 -15.49
CA ILE A 574 -47.16 -16.00 -14.13
C ILE A 574 -46.22 -17.21 -13.98
N VAL A 575 -45.30 -17.11 -13.06
CA VAL A 575 -44.31 -18.18 -12.76
C VAL A 575 -44.64 -18.90 -11.45
N LYS A 576 -45.42 -18.25 -10.58
CA LYS A 576 -45.88 -18.87 -9.32
C LYS A 576 -47.15 -18.16 -8.81
N THR A 577 -48.02 -18.96 -8.23
CA THR A 577 -49.20 -18.49 -7.47
C THR A 577 -49.24 -19.20 -6.13
N VAL A 578 -49.42 -18.46 -5.03
CA VAL A 578 -49.54 -18.99 -3.67
C VAL A 578 -50.76 -18.37 -3.01
N ARG A 579 -51.52 -19.16 -2.25
CA ARG A 579 -52.60 -18.65 -1.40
C ARG A 579 -52.21 -18.74 0.06
N ARG A 580 -52.57 -17.73 0.85
CA ARG A 580 -52.31 -17.62 2.29
C ARG A 580 -53.50 -16.90 2.94
N SER A 581 -53.64 -17.11 4.25
CA SER A 581 -54.49 -16.25 5.09
C SER A 581 -53.59 -15.38 5.97
N ALA A 582 -53.93 -14.12 6.17
CA ALA A 582 -53.24 -13.24 7.11
C ALA A 582 -54.21 -12.79 8.21
N PRO A 583 -53.85 -12.86 9.50
CA PRO A 583 -54.62 -12.31 10.59
C PRO A 583 -54.65 -10.78 10.51
N ALA A 584 -55.55 -10.15 11.24
CA ALA A 584 -55.48 -8.71 11.47
C ALA A 584 -54.15 -8.35 12.17
N GLY A 585 -53.53 -7.23 11.79
CA GLY A 585 -52.19 -6.84 12.22
C GLY A 585 -51.11 -7.30 11.26
N THR A 586 -49.91 -7.54 11.76
CA THR A 586 -48.76 -7.90 10.93
C THR A 586 -48.55 -9.41 10.95
N SER A 587 -48.39 -10.01 9.77
CA SER A 587 -48.04 -11.42 9.59
C SER A 587 -46.93 -11.57 8.56
N THR A 588 -46.15 -12.66 8.70
CA THR A 588 -45.03 -12.97 7.79
C THR A 588 -45.25 -14.34 7.16
N HIS A 589 -45.15 -14.39 5.84
CA HIS A 589 -45.40 -15.58 5.05
C HIS A 589 -44.16 -16.00 4.26
N PRO A 590 -43.53 -17.11 4.59
CA PRO A 590 -42.42 -17.63 3.79
C PRO A 590 -42.92 -18.17 2.45
N ILE A 591 -42.32 -17.72 1.37
CA ILE A 591 -42.59 -18.18 0.01
C ILE A 591 -41.35 -18.80 -0.59
N ALA A 592 -41.42 -20.11 -0.80
CA ALA A 592 -40.32 -20.83 -1.45
C ALA A 592 -40.21 -20.37 -2.93
N ILE A 593 -39.01 -20.04 -3.35
CA ILE A 593 -38.68 -19.59 -4.71
C ILE A 593 -37.60 -20.45 -5.36
N SER A 594 -37.31 -21.62 -4.80
CA SER A 594 -36.30 -22.57 -5.30
C SER A 594 -36.46 -22.98 -6.77
N ASN A 595 -37.70 -22.89 -7.30
CA ASN A 595 -38.01 -23.27 -8.67
C ASN A 595 -37.96 -22.07 -9.66
N LEU A 596 -37.58 -20.89 -9.20
CA LEU A 596 -37.45 -19.72 -10.05
C LEU A 596 -35.97 -19.53 -10.45
N ALA A 597 -35.76 -19.26 -11.72
CA ALA A 597 -34.42 -18.91 -12.21
C ALA A 597 -33.94 -17.59 -11.58
N ALA A 598 -32.63 -17.37 -11.52
CA ALA A 598 -32.10 -16.07 -11.10
C ALA A 598 -32.62 -14.96 -12.05
N GLY A 599 -33.20 -13.90 -11.49
CA GLY A 599 -33.78 -12.83 -12.28
C GLY A 599 -34.62 -11.84 -11.45
N VAL A 600 -35.20 -10.86 -12.15
CA VAL A 600 -36.15 -9.90 -11.60
C VAL A 600 -37.58 -10.35 -11.80
N TYR A 601 -38.39 -10.26 -10.77
CA TYR A 601 -39.77 -10.69 -10.77
C TYR A 601 -40.64 -9.60 -10.15
N ALA A 602 -41.90 -9.50 -10.60
CA ALA A 602 -42.89 -8.70 -9.95
C ALA A 602 -43.77 -9.59 -9.06
N VAL A 603 -44.04 -9.15 -7.83
CA VAL A 603 -44.96 -9.82 -6.90
C VAL A 603 -46.21 -8.98 -6.76
N LYS A 604 -47.36 -9.55 -7.09
CA LYS A 604 -48.68 -8.96 -6.92
C LYS A 604 -49.45 -9.73 -5.85
N VAL A 605 -50.11 -9.02 -4.98
CA VAL A 605 -50.96 -9.62 -3.94
C VAL A 605 -52.39 -9.10 -4.11
N PHE A 606 -53.32 -10.01 -4.09
CA PHE A 606 -54.74 -9.76 -4.19
C PHE A 606 -55.44 -10.29 -2.93
N SER A 607 -56.38 -9.55 -2.37
CA SER A 607 -57.21 -9.95 -1.24
C SER A 607 -58.67 -10.09 -1.64
#